data_9ff7d8b713c97cc87093f894094a2870
#
_entry.id   9ff7d8b713c97cc87093f894094a2870
#
_cell.length_a   1.000
_cell.length_b   1.000
_cell.length_c   1.000
_cell.angle_alpha   90.00
_cell.angle_beta   90.00
_cell.angle_gamma   90.00
#
_symmetry.space_group_name_H-M   'P 1'
#
loop_
_entity.id
_entity.type
_entity.pdbx_description
1 polymer ?
#
loop_
_entity_poly.entity_id
_entity_poly.type
_entity_poly.pdbx_seq_one_letter_code
_entity_poly.pdbx_strand_id
1 'polypeptide(L)'
;MSKQLVDFAIQFTDKKVTTDSFVNEFIERWKQEGADGKILQDTPEVSELLSTIFCFADLYNPNQNREEYELDETTLRSKVSSLLNEICQQL
;
A
#
# COMPACT_ATOMS: atom_id res chain seq x y z
N MET A 1 -4.60 -11.50 -9.25
CA MET A 1 -3.23 -11.07 -9.48
C MET A 1 -3.00 -9.71 -8.83
N SER A 2 -1.93 -9.59 -8.11
CA SER A 2 -1.66 -8.40 -7.30
C SER A 2 -1.30 -7.16 -8.10
N LYS A 3 -1.19 -7.27 -9.43
CA LYS A 3 -0.94 -6.12 -10.28
C LYS A 3 -1.98 -5.02 -10.06
N GLN A 4 -3.23 -5.40 -9.79
CA GLN A 4 -4.29 -4.42 -9.52
C GLN A 4 -4.02 -3.64 -8.24
N LEU A 5 -3.44 -4.28 -7.24
CA LEU A 5 -3.06 -3.58 -6.00
C LEU A 5 -1.90 -2.62 -6.24
N VAL A 6 -0.93 -3.01 -7.06
CA VAL A 6 0.18 -2.12 -7.41
C VAL A 6 -0.35 -0.91 -8.18
N ASP A 7 -1.23 -1.12 -9.16
CA ASP A 7 -1.84 -0.02 -9.91
C ASP A 7 -2.63 0.91 -8.99
N PHE A 8 -3.35 0.34 -8.03
CA PHE A 8 -4.12 1.12 -7.07
C PHE A 8 -3.20 1.98 -6.19
N ALA A 9 -2.06 1.43 -5.77
CA ALA A 9 -1.07 2.19 -5.00
C ALA A 9 -0.49 3.33 -5.83
N ILE A 10 -0.25 3.11 -7.13
CA ILE A 10 0.23 4.17 -8.03
C ILE A 10 -0.82 5.28 -8.13
N GLN A 11 -2.09 4.93 -8.26
CA GLN A 11 -3.17 5.93 -8.30
C GLN A 11 -3.22 6.77 -7.02
N PHE A 12 -2.96 6.15 -5.88
CA PHE A 12 -2.89 6.87 -4.62
C PHE A 12 -1.73 7.87 -4.61
N THR A 13 -0.55 7.49 -5.06
CA THR A 13 0.60 8.40 -5.11
C THR A 13 0.39 9.52 -6.13
N ASP A 14 -0.41 9.28 -7.17
CA ASP A 14 -0.76 10.30 -8.16
C ASP A 14 -1.93 11.18 -7.69
N LYS A 15 -2.39 11.01 -6.46
CA LYS A 15 -3.49 11.79 -5.86
C LYS A 15 -4.83 11.59 -6.56
N LYS A 16 -5.02 10.47 -7.24
CA LYS A 16 -6.28 10.12 -7.90
C LYS A 16 -7.27 9.47 -6.95
N VAL A 17 -6.81 9.01 -5.79
CA VAL A 17 -7.61 8.35 -4.77
C VAL A 17 -7.34 9.04 -3.44
N THR A 18 -8.38 9.24 -2.63
CA THR A 18 -8.20 9.82 -1.29
C THR A 18 -7.48 8.82 -0.39
N THR A 19 -6.80 9.33 0.62
CA THR A 19 -6.04 8.49 1.55
C THR A 19 -6.94 7.52 2.29
N ASP A 20 -8.09 7.98 2.78
CA ASP A 20 -9.03 7.11 3.49
C ASP A 20 -9.53 5.99 2.60
N SER A 21 -9.92 6.31 1.37
CA SER A 21 -10.36 5.30 0.40
C SER A 21 -9.26 4.32 0.09
N PHE A 22 -8.04 4.81 -0.12
CA PHE A 22 -6.90 3.94 -0.41
C PHE A 22 -6.66 2.95 0.72
N VAL A 23 -6.57 3.45 1.96
CA VAL A 23 -6.28 2.59 3.11
C VAL A 23 -7.34 1.51 3.27
N ASN A 24 -8.60 1.90 3.25
CA ASN A 24 -9.70 0.97 3.46
C ASN A 24 -9.78 -0.08 2.35
N GLU A 25 -9.73 0.33 1.10
CA GLU A 25 -9.82 -0.59 -0.02
C GLU A 25 -8.59 -1.46 -0.18
N PHE A 26 -7.40 -0.90 0.06
CA PHE A 26 -6.16 -1.67 -0.06
C PHE A 26 -6.14 -2.82 0.94
N ILE A 27 -6.46 -2.53 2.20
CA ILE A 27 -6.47 -3.55 3.25
C ILE A 27 -7.48 -4.64 2.90
N GLU A 28 -8.68 -4.26 2.47
CA GLU A 28 -9.71 -5.22 2.13
C GLU A 28 -9.33 -6.10 0.95
N ARG A 29 -8.82 -5.49 -0.12
CA ARG A 29 -8.38 -6.22 -1.31
C ARG A 29 -7.21 -7.14 -1.01
N TRP A 30 -6.27 -6.68 -0.18
CA TRP A 30 -5.10 -7.47 0.19
C TRP A 30 -5.53 -8.72 0.95
N LYS A 31 -6.47 -8.59 1.88
CA LYS A 31 -7.00 -9.73 2.64
C LYS A 31 -7.72 -10.70 1.72
N GLN A 32 -8.48 -10.19 0.76
CA GLN A 32 -9.22 -11.02 -0.17
C GLN A 32 -8.27 -11.79 -1.08
N GLU A 33 -7.25 -11.17 -1.61
CA GLU A 33 -6.26 -11.85 -2.44
C GLU A 33 -5.47 -12.89 -1.67
N GLY A 34 -5.19 -12.62 -0.40
CA GLY A 34 -4.58 -13.62 0.48
C GLY A 34 -5.45 -14.84 0.66
N ALA A 35 -6.76 -14.64 0.86
CA ALA A 35 -7.72 -15.74 0.99
C ALA A 35 -7.85 -16.55 -0.30
N ASP A 36 -7.75 -15.88 -1.46
CA ASP A 36 -7.85 -16.53 -2.77
C ASP A 36 -6.53 -17.18 -3.21
N GLY A 37 -5.45 -16.98 -2.47
CA GLY A 37 -4.14 -17.52 -2.82
C GLY A 37 -3.43 -16.75 -3.93
N LYS A 38 -3.98 -15.64 -4.40
CA LYS A 38 -3.39 -14.87 -5.51
C LYS A 38 -2.06 -14.23 -5.15
N ILE A 39 -1.87 -13.86 -3.89
CA ILE A 39 -0.63 -13.25 -3.43
C ILE A 39 0.55 -14.22 -3.57
N LEU A 40 0.30 -15.52 -3.42
CA LEU A 40 1.33 -16.55 -3.54
C LEU A 40 1.82 -16.73 -4.99
N GLN A 41 1.10 -16.18 -5.96
CA GLN A 41 1.47 -16.27 -7.37
C GLN A 41 2.37 -15.12 -7.82
N ASP A 42 2.58 -14.13 -6.96
CA ASP A 42 3.41 -12.98 -7.29
C ASP A 42 4.88 -13.28 -7.07
N THR A 43 5.74 -12.47 -7.73
CA THR A 43 7.17 -12.54 -7.44
C THR A 43 7.44 -12.15 -6.00
N PRO A 44 8.53 -12.65 -5.39
CA PRO A 44 8.86 -12.25 -4.02
C PRO A 44 8.97 -10.75 -3.83
N GLU A 45 9.50 -10.02 -4.82
CA GLU A 45 9.65 -8.56 -4.76
C GLU A 45 8.29 -7.87 -4.69
N VAL A 46 7.33 -8.29 -5.51
CA VAL A 46 5.99 -7.71 -5.51
C VAL A 46 5.26 -8.07 -4.22
N SER A 47 5.38 -9.32 -3.77
CA SER A 47 4.75 -9.76 -2.53
C SER A 47 5.27 -8.96 -1.33
N GLU A 48 6.58 -8.75 -1.25
CA GLU A 48 7.18 -7.96 -0.18
C GLU A 48 6.74 -6.50 -0.24
N LEU A 49 6.69 -5.91 -1.44
CA LEU A 49 6.22 -4.55 -1.64
C LEU A 49 4.80 -4.38 -1.09
N LEU A 50 3.90 -5.28 -1.48
CA LEU A 50 2.49 -5.19 -1.07
C LEU A 50 2.32 -5.40 0.42
N SER A 51 3.08 -6.33 1.01
CA SER A 51 3.05 -6.55 2.47
C SER A 51 3.53 -5.30 3.21
N THR A 52 4.56 -4.64 2.70
CA THR A 52 5.07 -3.41 3.31
C THR A 52 4.05 -2.28 3.21
N ILE A 53 3.41 -2.13 2.05
CA ILE A 53 2.34 -1.13 1.89
C ILE A 53 1.18 -1.43 2.84
N PHE A 54 0.82 -2.70 3.01
CA PHE A 54 -0.21 -3.10 3.97
C PHE A 54 0.15 -2.64 5.38
N CYS A 55 1.40 -2.86 5.80
CA CYS A 55 1.84 -2.43 7.12
C CYS A 55 1.74 -0.90 7.28
N PHE A 56 2.13 -0.15 6.26
CA PHE A 56 2.02 1.31 6.30
C PHE A 56 0.55 1.75 6.37
N ALA A 57 -0.32 1.11 5.59
CA ALA A 57 -1.74 1.43 5.61
C ALA A 57 -2.35 1.15 6.99
N ASP A 58 -1.92 0.08 7.63
CA ASP A 58 -2.38 -0.28 8.98
C ASP A 58 -1.93 0.74 10.03
N LEU A 59 -0.82 1.42 9.79
CA LEU A 59 -0.31 2.46 10.68
C LEU A 59 -0.91 3.84 10.42
N TYR A 60 -1.70 3.99 9.36
CA TYR A 60 -2.29 5.28 9.03
C TYR A 60 -3.30 5.71 10.08
N ASN A 61 -3.14 6.93 10.57
CA ASN A 61 -4.07 7.55 11.51
C ASN A 61 -4.16 9.04 11.19
N PRO A 62 -5.30 9.53 10.69
CA PRO A 62 -5.46 10.94 10.34
C PRO A 62 -5.63 11.87 11.52
N ASN A 63 -5.82 11.34 12.73
CA ASN A 63 -6.06 12.14 13.92
C ASN A 63 -4.76 12.80 14.39
N GLN A 64 -4.90 13.97 15.02
CA GLN A 64 -3.75 14.68 15.57
C GLN A 64 -3.16 13.97 16.80
N ASN A 65 -3.91 13.07 17.41
CA ASN A 65 -3.49 12.31 18.59
C ASN A 65 -2.70 11.05 18.24
N ARG A 66 -2.26 10.91 16.98
CA ARG A 66 -1.55 9.71 16.56
C ARG A 66 -0.23 9.54 17.31
N GLU A 67 0.16 8.27 17.47
CA GLU A 67 1.44 7.93 18.08
C GLU A 67 2.58 8.21 17.09
N GLU A 68 3.82 8.24 17.61
CA GLU A 68 4.99 8.52 16.78
C GLU A 68 5.18 7.51 15.64
N TYR A 69 4.80 6.25 15.84
CA TYR A 69 4.93 5.22 14.82
C TYR A 69 3.78 5.23 13.82
N GLU A 70 2.72 5.96 14.09
CA GLU A 70 1.58 6.06 13.17
C GLU A 70 1.85 7.10 12.09
N LEU A 71 1.24 6.93 10.93
CA LEU A 71 1.52 7.75 9.75
C LEU A 71 0.36 8.69 9.45
N ASP A 72 0.68 9.92 9.11
CA ASP A 72 -0.30 10.85 8.56
C ASP A 72 -0.39 10.66 7.04
N GLU A 73 -1.30 11.41 6.39
CA GLU A 73 -1.52 11.29 4.96
C GLU A 73 -0.25 11.54 4.14
N THR A 74 0.45 12.63 4.46
CA THR A 74 1.64 13.02 3.70
C THR A 74 2.75 11.99 3.85
N THR A 75 2.98 11.50 5.06
CA THR A 75 4.02 10.51 5.33
C THR A 75 3.69 9.19 4.66
N LEU A 76 2.43 8.75 4.74
CA LEU A 76 2.01 7.51 4.09
C LEU A 76 2.23 7.59 2.58
N ARG A 77 1.79 8.66 1.95
CA ARG A 77 1.94 8.83 0.50
C ARG A 77 3.41 8.84 0.10
N SER A 78 4.25 9.52 0.86
CA SER A 78 5.69 9.59 0.60
C SER A 78 6.35 8.21 0.71
N LYS A 79 6.01 7.43 1.73
CA LYS A 79 6.59 6.10 1.92
C LYS A 79 6.16 5.14 0.82
N VAL A 80 4.89 5.17 0.43
CA VAL A 80 4.40 4.33 -0.66
C VAL A 80 5.07 4.71 -1.97
N SER A 81 5.22 6.01 -2.24
CA SER A 81 5.88 6.49 -3.46
C SER A 81 7.33 6.02 -3.53
N SER A 82 8.06 6.08 -2.40
CA SER A 82 9.45 5.62 -2.36
C SER A 82 9.57 4.13 -2.64
N LEU A 83 8.66 3.32 -2.08
CA LEU A 83 8.67 1.88 -2.33
C LEU A 83 8.40 1.56 -3.78
N LEU A 84 7.44 2.25 -4.40
CA LEU A 84 7.11 2.03 -5.81
C LEU A 84 8.29 2.39 -6.71
N ASN A 85 9.01 3.47 -6.39
CA ASN A 85 10.18 3.87 -7.15
C ASN A 85 11.30 2.83 -7.06
N GLU A 86 11.52 2.26 -5.89
CA GLU A 86 12.53 1.22 -5.71
C GLU A 86 12.21 -0.01 -6.56
N ILE A 87 10.98 -0.44 -6.58
CA ILE A 87 10.55 -1.61 -7.37
C ILE A 87 10.69 -1.33 -8.85
N CYS A 88 10.30 -0.14 -9.31
CA CYS A 88 10.40 0.22 -10.72
C CYS A 88 11.83 0.25 -11.20
N GLN A 89 12.79 0.59 -10.34
CA GLN A 89 14.20 0.59 -10.70
C GLN A 89 14.78 -0.82 -10.83
N GLN A 90 14.20 -1.79 -10.15
CA GLN A 90 14.65 -3.19 -10.18
C GLN A 90 14.04 -3.97 -11.34
N LEU A 91 12.98 -3.49 -11.89
CA LEU A 91 12.29 -4.10 -13.01
C LEU A 91 12.79 -3.54 -14.34
#